data_043d1fe9b56381691db630450d665f50
#
_entry.id   043d1fe9b56381691db630450d665f50
#
_cell.length_a   1.000
_cell.length_b   1.000
_cell.length_c   1.000
_cell.angle_alpha   90.00
_cell.angle_beta   90.00
_cell.angle_gamma   90.00
#
_symmetry.space_group_name_H-M   'P 1'
#
loop_
_entity.id
_entity.type
_entity.pdbx_description
1 polymer ?
#
loop_
_entity_poly.entity_id
_entity_poly.type
_entity_poly.pdbx_seq_one_letter_code
_entity_poly.pdbx_strand_id
1 'polypeptide(L)'
;MNSLQELIDKYSQPNILLDSCISSRQKYAAWGFEEIIEINNQGCFLNDELVDGDYFEIIQNTIGRWKNESNHEIACIGFISYEFKKFIYEYIQFSKDTDQKFPYLWFCKPKIVKEFLQVNAHNYIDGKLKFTNDIINLNDYTQKINTIKKYLKDGDVYQINFTDFKKMDSTFKNSFDLYLSLREQAQPHEGFF
;
A
#
# COMPACT_ATOMS: atom_id res chain seq x y z
N MET A 1 2.82 10.15 25.31
CA MET A 1 2.53 9.65 23.95
C MET A 1 1.05 9.77 23.72
N ASN A 2 0.64 10.32 22.60
CA ASN A 2 -0.75 10.65 22.32
C ASN A 2 -1.51 9.44 21.74
N SER A 3 -2.83 9.39 21.93
CA SER A 3 -3.69 8.50 21.16
C SER A 3 -3.82 9.03 19.73
N LEU A 4 -4.21 8.16 18.79
CA LEU A 4 -4.47 8.60 17.41
C LEU A 4 -5.58 9.66 17.38
N GLN A 5 -6.60 9.55 18.23
CA GLN A 5 -7.69 10.52 18.29
C GLN A 5 -7.22 11.92 18.67
N GLU A 6 -6.35 12.04 19.71
CA GLU A 6 -5.78 13.33 20.09
C GLU A 6 -4.95 13.96 18.97
N LEU A 7 -4.27 13.14 18.17
CA LEU A 7 -3.55 13.63 16.99
C LEU A 7 -4.50 14.07 15.88
N ILE A 8 -5.59 13.34 15.64
CA ILE A 8 -6.62 13.72 14.68
C ILE A 8 -7.30 15.04 15.08
N ASP A 9 -7.61 15.21 16.37
CA ASP A 9 -8.22 16.44 16.87
C ASP A 9 -7.29 17.66 16.67
N LYS A 10 -5.98 17.43 16.71
CA LYS A 10 -4.96 18.48 16.54
C LYS A 10 -4.57 18.75 15.08
N TYR A 11 -4.44 17.70 14.26
CA TYR A 11 -3.84 17.78 12.92
C TYR A 11 -4.81 17.37 11.81
N SER A 12 -6.06 17.04 12.12
CA SER A 12 -7.04 16.40 11.22
C SER A 12 -6.76 14.92 10.94
N GLN A 13 -7.50 14.33 10.01
CA GLN A 13 -7.27 12.97 9.53
C GLN A 13 -5.86 12.86 8.91
N PRO A 14 -5.06 11.85 9.27
CA PRO A 14 -3.74 11.63 8.68
C PRO A 14 -3.85 11.23 7.20
N ASN A 15 -2.83 11.56 6.44
CA ASN A 15 -2.70 11.09 5.07
C ASN A 15 -2.15 9.65 5.01
N ILE A 16 -1.33 9.29 6.01
CA ILE A 16 -0.70 7.96 6.09
C ILE A 16 -0.73 7.48 7.53
N LEU A 17 -1.01 6.18 7.71
CA LEU A 17 -0.78 5.45 8.95
C LEU A 17 0.16 4.28 8.70
N LEU A 18 1.17 4.16 9.56
CA LEU A 18 1.93 2.94 9.77
C LEU A 18 1.46 2.38 11.10
N ASP A 19 0.65 1.35 11.06
CA ASP A 19 -0.10 0.85 12.21
C ASP A 19 0.22 -0.61 12.52
N SER A 20 -0.09 -1.02 13.74
CA SER A 20 0.00 -2.40 14.20
C SER A 20 -0.98 -2.64 15.34
N CYS A 21 -1.61 -3.80 15.39
CA CYS A 21 -2.38 -4.24 16.55
C CYS A 21 -1.49 -4.84 17.65
N ILE A 22 -0.20 -5.03 17.39
CA ILE A 22 0.78 -5.46 18.39
C ILE A 22 1.17 -4.25 19.24
N SER A 23 0.98 -4.36 20.56
CA SER A 23 1.22 -3.25 21.51
C SER A 23 2.67 -2.80 21.58
N SER A 24 3.62 -3.71 21.36
CA SER A 24 5.07 -3.41 21.40
C SER A 24 5.61 -2.80 20.10
N ARG A 25 4.81 -2.70 19.03
CA ARG A 25 5.22 -2.11 17.76
C ARG A 25 5.00 -0.61 17.78
N GLN A 26 5.98 0.12 17.25
CA GLN A 26 5.85 1.56 17.00
C GLN A 26 4.81 1.80 15.90
N LYS A 27 4.02 2.85 16.06
CA LYS A 27 2.96 3.27 15.14
C LYS A 27 3.12 4.74 14.84
N TYR A 28 2.98 5.09 13.57
CA TYR A 28 3.19 6.46 13.11
C TYR A 28 2.02 6.94 12.27
N ALA A 29 1.68 8.20 12.45
CA ALA A 29 0.76 8.94 11.60
C ALA A 29 1.50 10.10 10.93
N ALA A 30 1.22 10.33 9.66
CA ALA A 30 1.86 11.38 8.89
C ALA A 30 0.83 12.29 8.21
N TRP A 31 1.16 13.60 8.15
CA TRP A 31 0.33 14.64 7.55
C TRP A 31 1.13 15.48 6.58
N GLY A 32 0.52 15.69 5.41
CA GLY A 32 1.07 16.48 4.32
C GLY A 32 2.34 15.90 3.73
N PHE A 33 2.67 16.33 2.53
CA PHE A 33 3.87 15.90 1.81
C PHE A 33 4.69 17.14 1.44
N GLU A 34 6.01 17.11 1.71
CA GLU A 34 6.94 18.13 1.23
C GLU A 34 7.33 17.84 -0.20
N GLU A 35 7.66 16.58 -0.46
CA GLU A 35 8.05 16.09 -1.77
C GLU A 35 7.48 14.68 -1.99
N ILE A 36 7.26 14.34 -3.25
CA ILE A 36 6.78 13.03 -3.69
C ILE A 36 7.65 12.58 -4.86
N ILE A 37 8.09 11.32 -4.84
CA ILE A 37 8.62 10.62 -6.01
C ILE A 37 7.64 9.52 -6.41
N GLU A 38 7.24 9.54 -7.68
CA GLU A 38 6.35 8.56 -8.27
C GLU A 38 6.94 7.98 -9.54
N ILE A 39 6.86 6.65 -9.71
CA ILE A 39 7.15 5.98 -10.96
C ILE A 39 5.89 5.28 -11.43
N ASN A 40 5.44 5.65 -12.61
CA ASN A 40 4.24 5.08 -13.25
C ASN A 40 4.54 4.68 -14.71
N ASN A 41 3.51 4.40 -15.50
CA ASN A 41 3.66 4.01 -16.90
C ASN A 41 4.13 5.14 -17.84
N GLN A 42 4.14 6.39 -17.37
CA GLN A 42 4.57 7.57 -18.12
C GLN A 42 6.01 7.97 -17.81
N GLY A 43 6.58 7.51 -16.69
CA GLY A 43 7.94 7.81 -16.29
C GLY A 43 8.14 7.97 -14.79
N CYS A 44 9.26 8.61 -14.44
CA CYS A 44 9.59 8.99 -13.07
C CYS A 44 9.26 10.47 -12.86
N PHE A 45 8.53 10.77 -11.81
CA PHE A 45 8.09 12.12 -11.47
C PHE A 45 8.59 12.50 -10.07
N LEU A 46 9.10 13.73 -9.94
CA LEU A 46 9.39 14.36 -8.66
C LEU A 46 8.50 15.60 -8.52
N ASN A 47 7.57 15.59 -7.57
CA ASN A 47 6.55 16.65 -7.40
C ASN A 47 5.79 16.97 -8.69
N ASP A 48 5.29 15.94 -9.37
CA ASP A 48 4.58 16.01 -10.66
C ASP A 48 5.42 16.47 -11.86
N GLU A 49 6.72 16.75 -11.68
CA GLU A 49 7.64 17.07 -12.77
C GLU A 49 8.36 15.80 -13.26
N LEU A 50 8.31 15.55 -14.58
CA LEU A 50 8.99 14.42 -15.20
C LEU A 50 10.51 14.58 -15.07
N VAL A 51 11.17 13.52 -14.59
CA VAL A 51 12.62 13.46 -14.42
C VAL A 51 13.20 12.35 -15.28
N ASP A 52 14.15 12.71 -16.15
CA ASP A 52 14.88 11.75 -16.99
C ASP A 52 16.10 11.18 -16.24
N GLY A 53 16.38 9.91 -16.45
CA GLY A 53 17.55 9.24 -15.90
C GLY A 53 17.30 7.82 -15.43
N ASP A 54 18.30 7.23 -14.81
CA ASP A 54 18.17 5.92 -14.18
C ASP A 54 17.29 6.01 -12.94
N TYR A 55 16.24 5.21 -12.90
CA TYR A 55 15.24 5.25 -11.82
C TYR A 55 15.84 4.89 -10.45
N PHE A 56 16.78 3.95 -10.41
CA PHE A 56 17.40 3.56 -9.14
C PHE A 56 18.30 4.66 -8.59
N GLU A 57 19.04 5.34 -9.47
CA GLU A 57 19.86 6.51 -9.07
C GLU A 57 18.97 7.65 -8.58
N ILE A 58 17.87 7.95 -9.29
CA ILE A 58 16.94 9.01 -8.90
C ILE A 58 16.32 8.70 -7.52
N ILE A 59 15.86 7.46 -7.31
CA ILE A 59 15.29 7.02 -6.02
C ILE A 59 16.34 7.15 -4.91
N GLN A 60 17.55 6.61 -5.14
CA GLN A 60 18.61 6.60 -4.14
C GLN A 60 19.02 8.01 -3.74
N ASN A 61 19.22 8.89 -4.73
CA ASN A 61 19.63 10.28 -4.50
C ASN A 61 18.53 11.06 -3.77
N THR A 62 17.26 10.88 -4.17
CA THR A 62 16.12 11.55 -3.56
C THR A 62 15.94 11.12 -2.11
N ILE A 63 15.90 9.82 -1.83
CA ILE A 63 15.74 9.31 -0.47
C ILE A 63 16.96 9.66 0.38
N GLY A 64 18.17 9.59 -0.17
CA GLY A 64 19.41 9.99 0.51
C GLY A 64 19.38 11.46 0.94
N ARG A 65 18.92 12.34 0.06
CA ARG A 65 18.72 13.77 0.36
C ARG A 65 17.66 13.95 1.47
N TRP A 66 16.49 13.33 1.35
CA TRP A 66 15.44 13.41 2.35
C TRP A 66 15.90 12.94 3.74
N LYS A 67 16.72 11.87 3.78
CA LYS A 67 17.28 11.36 5.03
C LYS A 67 18.21 12.38 5.70
N ASN A 68 19.02 13.11 4.91
CA ASN A 68 19.93 14.11 5.44
C ASN A 68 19.20 15.40 5.89
N GLU A 69 18.09 15.74 5.25
CA GLU A 69 17.30 16.93 5.53
C GLU A 69 16.23 16.72 6.62
N SER A 70 15.86 15.46 6.87
CA SER A 70 14.75 15.15 7.80
C SER A 70 15.16 15.39 9.24
N ASN A 71 14.30 16.12 9.96
CA ASN A 71 14.35 16.26 11.41
C ASN A 71 13.52 15.17 12.13
N HIS A 72 12.97 14.20 11.39
CA HIS A 72 12.14 13.11 11.90
C HIS A 72 12.88 11.79 11.82
N GLU A 73 12.52 10.86 12.68
CA GLU A 73 13.00 9.47 12.63
C GLU A 73 12.64 8.80 11.30
N ILE A 74 11.46 9.12 10.76
CA ILE A 74 11.00 8.64 9.45
C ILE A 74 11.18 9.74 8.40
N ALA A 75 12.15 9.57 7.54
CA ALA A 75 12.45 10.52 6.47
C ALA A 75 11.62 10.28 5.18
N CYS A 76 11.11 9.07 5.01
CA CYS A 76 10.42 8.64 3.80
C CYS A 76 9.36 7.60 4.15
N ILE A 77 8.19 7.72 3.55
CA ILE A 77 7.10 6.73 3.63
C ILE A 77 6.56 6.48 2.22
N GLY A 78 6.23 5.22 1.92
CA GLY A 78 5.62 4.89 0.64
C GLY A 78 5.55 3.40 0.40
N PHE A 79 5.42 3.03 -0.88
CA PHE A 79 5.36 1.63 -1.28
C PHE A 79 6.05 1.41 -2.63
N ILE A 80 6.44 0.16 -2.83
CA ILE A 80 6.88 -0.37 -4.13
C ILE A 80 5.88 -1.45 -4.51
N SER A 81 5.25 -1.30 -5.67
CA SER A 81 4.29 -2.30 -6.15
C SER A 81 5.01 -3.55 -6.63
N TYR A 82 4.31 -4.67 -6.65
CA TYR A 82 4.84 -5.92 -7.20
C TYR A 82 5.29 -5.78 -8.66
N GLU A 83 4.63 -4.91 -9.43
CA GLU A 83 4.93 -4.69 -10.85
C GLU A 83 6.20 -3.87 -11.10
N PHE A 84 6.81 -3.30 -10.05
CA PHE A 84 8.14 -2.68 -10.14
C PHE A 84 9.22 -3.67 -10.58
N LYS A 85 8.98 -4.97 -10.42
CA LYS A 85 9.86 -6.06 -10.88
C LYS A 85 10.33 -5.91 -12.33
N LYS A 86 9.54 -5.28 -13.21
CA LYS A 86 9.87 -5.08 -14.61
C LYS A 86 11.10 -4.20 -14.82
N PHE A 87 11.39 -3.30 -13.89
CA PHE A 87 12.59 -2.46 -13.90
C PHE A 87 13.82 -3.15 -13.31
N ILE A 88 13.59 -4.24 -12.54
CA ILE A 88 14.66 -5.05 -11.94
C ILE A 88 15.09 -6.16 -12.92
N TYR A 89 14.13 -6.74 -13.63
CA TYR A 89 14.33 -7.90 -14.51
C TYR A 89 14.02 -7.54 -15.97
N GLU A 90 14.77 -6.62 -16.54
CA GLU A 90 14.55 -6.11 -17.89
C GLU A 90 14.62 -7.20 -19.00
N TYR A 91 15.33 -8.31 -18.71
CA TYR A 91 15.45 -9.46 -19.60
C TYR A 91 14.25 -10.40 -19.58
N ILE A 92 13.30 -10.21 -18.63
CA ILE A 92 12.08 -11.00 -18.53
C ILE A 92 10.92 -10.25 -19.17
N GLN A 93 10.27 -10.89 -20.14
CA GLN A 93 9.02 -10.36 -20.68
C GLN A 93 7.88 -10.71 -19.75
N PHE A 94 7.39 -9.71 -19.02
CA PHE A 94 6.16 -9.83 -18.24
C PHE A 94 4.94 -9.58 -19.14
N SER A 95 3.80 -10.21 -18.80
CA SER A 95 2.53 -9.91 -19.46
C SER A 95 2.22 -8.41 -19.33
N LYS A 96 1.68 -7.81 -20.39
CA LYS A 96 1.28 -6.41 -20.36
C LYS A 96 0.17 -6.23 -19.32
N ASP A 97 0.45 -5.41 -18.31
CA ASP A 97 -0.58 -4.91 -17.40
C ASP A 97 -1.49 -3.96 -18.17
N THR A 98 -2.72 -4.39 -18.41
CA THR A 98 -3.69 -3.60 -19.15
C THR A 98 -4.39 -2.54 -18.29
N ASP A 99 -4.33 -2.64 -16.97
CA ASP A 99 -5.13 -1.81 -16.05
C ASP A 99 -4.37 -1.34 -14.80
N GLN A 100 -3.09 -1.04 -14.91
CA GLN A 100 -2.36 -0.57 -13.75
C GLN A 100 -2.81 0.84 -13.33
N LYS A 101 -3.64 0.90 -12.30
CA LYS A 101 -4.17 2.13 -11.72
C LYS A 101 -3.26 2.71 -10.63
N PHE A 102 -2.36 1.88 -10.08
CA PHE A 102 -1.42 2.29 -9.06
C PHE A 102 -0.03 2.54 -9.65
N PRO A 103 0.73 3.49 -9.11
CA PRO A 103 2.11 3.68 -9.49
C PRO A 103 2.95 2.43 -9.18
N TYR A 104 4.03 2.26 -9.91
CA TYR A 104 4.99 1.18 -9.64
C TYR A 104 5.77 1.42 -8.36
N LEU A 105 6.04 2.69 -8.07
CA LEU A 105 6.66 3.18 -6.85
C LEU A 105 6.03 4.52 -6.49
N TRP A 106 5.75 4.71 -5.22
CA TRP A 106 5.34 5.99 -4.66
C TRP A 106 5.97 6.16 -3.28
N PHE A 107 6.77 7.20 -3.13
CA PHE A 107 7.33 7.60 -1.85
C PHE A 107 7.12 9.09 -1.62
N CYS A 108 6.97 9.47 -0.36
CA CYS A 108 6.87 10.87 0.03
C CYS A 108 7.84 11.20 1.18
N LYS A 109 8.24 12.47 1.23
CA LYS A 109 8.81 13.12 2.39
C LYS A 109 7.67 13.75 3.19
N PRO A 110 7.30 13.22 4.37
CA PRO A 110 6.16 13.76 5.12
C PRO A 110 6.53 15.09 5.78
N LYS A 111 5.56 16.02 5.86
CA LYS A 111 5.74 17.31 6.59
C LYS A 111 5.71 17.12 8.10
N ILE A 112 4.81 16.28 8.58
CA ILE A 112 4.60 16.00 10.00
C ILE A 112 4.53 14.50 10.20
N VAL A 113 5.31 13.98 11.13
CA VAL A 113 5.24 12.59 11.58
C VAL A 113 5.06 12.58 13.09
N LYS A 114 4.13 11.79 13.59
CA LYS A 114 3.90 11.59 15.02
C LYS A 114 3.74 10.13 15.35
N GLU A 115 4.43 9.70 16.39
CA GLU A 115 4.18 8.39 16.99
C GLU A 115 2.90 8.43 17.84
N PHE A 116 2.14 7.32 17.83
CA PHE A 116 0.95 7.14 18.65
C PHE A 116 0.93 5.74 19.28
N LEU A 117 0.21 5.61 20.41
CA LEU A 117 0.15 4.35 21.15
C LEU A 117 -1.04 3.49 20.81
N GLN A 118 -2.20 4.11 20.66
CA GLN A 118 -3.47 3.41 20.53
C GLN A 118 -4.35 4.04 19.46
N VAL A 119 -5.07 3.18 18.77
CA VAL A 119 -6.20 3.56 17.94
C VAL A 119 -7.45 3.33 18.79
N ASN A 120 -8.00 4.39 19.36
CA ASN A 120 -9.28 4.32 20.06
C ASN A 120 -10.40 4.38 19.02
N ALA A 121 -10.74 3.24 18.45
CA ALA A 121 -11.85 3.12 17.50
C ALA A 121 -13.19 3.01 18.25
N HIS A 122 -13.54 4.01 19.06
CA HIS A 122 -14.80 3.97 19.82
C HIS A 122 -15.97 4.73 19.17
N ASN A 123 -15.76 5.32 18.03
CA ASN A 123 -16.88 5.85 17.27
C ASN A 123 -17.37 4.76 16.31
N TYR A 124 -18.62 4.35 16.44
CA TYR A 124 -19.28 3.47 15.50
C TYR A 124 -19.11 4.02 14.08
N ILE A 125 -18.23 3.38 13.33
CA ILE A 125 -18.03 3.71 11.94
C ILE A 125 -19.13 3.01 11.18
N ASP A 126 -20.15 3.77 10.79
CA ASP A 126 -21.29 3.23 10.04
C ASP A 126 -20.90 3.09 8.56
N GLY A 127 -20.87 1.85 8.11
CA GLY A 127 -20.57 1.53 6.73
C GLY A 127 -20.68 0.04 6.47
N LYS A 128 -20.92 -0.33 5.22
CA LYS A 128 -21.03 -1.71 4.76
C LYS A 128 -20.26 -1.91 3.46
N LEU A 129 -19.70 -3.11 3.32
CA LEU A 129 -19.15 -3.60 2.06
C LEU A 129 -20.14 -4.57 1.44
N LYS A 130 -20.42 -4.39 0.15
CA LYS A 130 -21.28 -5.30 -0.62
C LYS A 130 -20.49 -5.78 -1.84
N PHE A 131 -20.41 -7.09 -2.02
CA PHE A 131 -19.83 -7.66 -3.25
C PHE A 131 -20.69 -7.30 -4.46
N THR A 132 -20.06 -6.78 -5.51
CA THR A 132 -20.73 -6.37 -6.76
C THR A 132 -20.53 -7.36 -7.89
N ASN A 133 -19.56 -8.25 -7.77
CA ASN A 133 -19.30 -9.28 -8.76
C ASN A 133 -19.71 -10.65 -8.26
N ASP A 134 -20.12 -11.48 -9.20
CA ASP A 134 -20.33 -12.89 -8.94
C ASP A 134 -19.07 -13.53 -8.36
N ILE A 135 -19.29 -14.43 -7.43
CA ILE A 135 -18.28 -15.35 -6.94
C ILE A 135 -17.67 -16.04 -8.15
N ILE A 136 -16.35 -16.29 -8.16
CA ILE A 136 -15.69 -17.11 -9.17
C ILE A 136 -16.61 -18.28 -9.51
N ASN A 137 -16.89 -18.48 -10.81
CA ASN A 137 -17.58 -19.67 -11.26
C ASN A 137 -16.79 -20.88 -10.76
N LEU A 138 -17.45 -21.76 -9.99
CA LEU A 138 -16.79 -22.91 -9.37
C LEU A 138 -16.09 -23.80 -10.40
N ASN A 139 -16.62 -23.89 -11.61
CA ASN A 139 -16.02 -24.66 -12.69
C ASN A 139 -14.69 -24.04 -13.15
N ASP A 140 -14.64 -22.71 -13.34
CA ASP A 140 -13.42 -22.01 -13.73
C ASP A 140 -12.35 -22.11 -12.64
N TYR A 141 -12.77 -21.97 -11.38
CA TYR A 141 -11.88 -22.15 -10.23
C TYR A 141 -11.29 -23.57 -10.21
N THR A 142 -12.15 -24.59 -10.37
CA THR A 142 -11.74 -25.98 -10.37
C THR A 142 -10.77 -26.29 -11.50
N GLN A 143 -11.02 -25.76 -12.70
CA GLN A 143 -10.12 -25.94 -13.84
C GLN A 143 -8.75 -25.32 -13.59
N LYS A 144 -8.70 -24.08 -13.08
CA LYS A 144 -7.45 -23.39 -12.73
C LYS A 144 -6.66 -24.17 -11.66
N ILE A 145 -7.33 -24.62 -10.62
CA ILE A 145 -6.69 -25.41 -9.55
C ILE A 145 -6.16 -26.75 -10.10
N ASN A 146 -6.89 -27.43 -10.97
CA ASN A 146 -6.41 -28.68 -11.57
C ASN A 146 -5.20 -28.44 -12.46
N THR A 147 -5.16 -27.35 -13.21
CA THR A 147 -3.99 -26.95 -14.01
C THR A 147 -2.77 -26.69 -13.12
N ILE A 148 -2.95 -25.95 -12.02
CA ILE A 148 -1.88 -25.70 -11.04
C ILE A 148 -1.36 -27.01 -10.44
N LYS A 149 -2.28 -27.90 -10.02
CA LYS A 149 -1.89 -29.22 -9.48
C LYS A 149 -1.09 -30.05 -10.49
N LYS A 150 -1.39 -29.93 -11.79
CA LYS A 150 -0.62 -30.60 -12.84
C LYS A 150 0.81 -30.06 -12.88
N TYR A 151 1.01 -28.73 -12.95
CA TYR A 151 2.35 -28.12 -12.96
C TYR A 151 3.18 -28.50 -11.73
N LEU A 152 2.55 -28.54 -10.55
CA LEU A 152 3.21 -29.00 -9.32
C LEU A 152 3.63 -30.49 -9.40
N LYS A 153 2.75 -31.36 -9.95
CA LYS A 153 3.02 -32.79 -10.10
C LYS A 153 4.10 -33.07 -11.13
N ASP A 154 4.10 -32.33 -12.24
CA ASP A 154 5.04 -32.51 -13.34
C ASP A 154 6.43 -31.90 -12.99
N GLY A 155 6.53 -31.17 -11.89
CA GLY A 155 7.78 -30.54 -11.43
C GLY A 155 8.13 -29.26 -12.13
N ASP A 156 7.20 -28.70 -12.92
CA ASP A 156 7.40 -27.42 -13.64
C ASP A 156 7.50 -26.24 -12.67
N VAL A 157 6.84 -26.34 -11.51
CA VAL A 157 6.85 -25.33 -10.44
C VAL A 157 6.86 -26.00 -9.08
N TYR A 158 7.48 -25.35 -8.11
CA TYR A 158 7.50 -25.82 -6.71
C TYR A 158 6.32 -25.26 -5.91
N GLN A 159 5.95 -24.01 -6.18
CA GLN A 159 4.87 -23.29 -5.50
C GLN A 159 4.21 -22.32 -6.47
N ILE A 160 2.91 -22.16 -6.36
CA ILE A 160 2.12 -21.14 -7.08
C ILE A 160 1.23 -20.42 -6.08
N ASN A 161 1.27 -19.09 -6.09
CA ASN A 161 0.28 -18.26 -5.41
C ASN A 161 -0.87 -18.01 -6.38
N PHE A 162 -2.02 -18.58 -6.08
CA PHE A 162 -3.24 -18.33 -6.84
C PHE A 162 -4.06 -17.24 -6.17
N THR A 163 -4.25 -16.14 -6.88
CA THR A 163 -4.99 -14.98 -6.40
C THR A 163 -6.18 -14.67 -7.29
N ASP A 164 -7.21 -14.15 -6.69
CA ASP A 164 -8.37 -13.59 -7.36
C ASP A 164 -8.74 -12.26 -6.69
N PHE A 165 -9.44 -11.40 -7.41
CA PHE A 165 -9.89 -10.11 -6.87
C PHE A 165 -11.41 -10.04 -6.87
N LYS A 166 -11.94 -9.35 -5.87
CA LYS A 166 -13.38 -9.08 -5.76
C LYS A 166 -13.62 -7.58 -5.76
N LYS A 167 -14.60 -7.15 -6.53
CA LYS A 167 -15.08 -5.77 -6.48
C LYS A 167 -16.15 -5.66 -5.40
N MET A 168 -16.09 -4.58 -4.64
CA MET A 168 -17.04 -4.29 -3.58
C MET A 168 -17.47 -2.82 -3.67
N ASP A 169 -18.76 -2.59 -3.47
CA ASP A 169 -19.27 -1.25 -3.19
C ASP A 169 -19.14 -0.97 -1.69
N SER A 170 -18.79 0.25 -1.38
CA SER A 170 -18.62 0.72 0.00
C SER A 170 -19.59 1.85 0.29
N THR A 171 -20.25 1.80 1.45
CA THR A 171 -21.05 2.91 1.97
C THR A 171 -20.33 3.73 3.05
N PHE A 172 -19.07 3.40 3.33
CA PHE A 172 -18.23 4.22 4.23
C PHE A 172 -18.03 5.62 3.65
N LYS A 173 -18.01 6.64 4.51
CA LYS A 173 -17.88 8.05 4.10
C LYS A 173 -16.54 8.33 3.39
N ASN A 174 -15.49 7.64 3.82
CA ASN A 174 -14.14 7.81 3.27
C ASN A 174 -13.33 6.52 3.48
N SER A 175 -12.14 6.47 2.88
CA SER A 175 -11.23 5.32 2.97
C SER A 175 -10.67 5.10 4.38
N PHE A 176 -10.53 6.16 5.18
CA PHE A 176 -10.04 6.07 6.54
C PHE A 176 -11.02 5.33 7.46
N ASP A 177 -12.32 5.65 7.36
CA ASP A 177 -13.38 4.94 8.10
C ASP A 177 -13.42 3.46 7.71
N LEU A 178 -13.28 3.17 6.41
CA LEU A 178 -13.17 1.81 5.92
C LEU A 178 -11.95 1.09 6.50
N TYR A 179 -10.78 1.75 6.48
CA TYR A 179 -9.55 1.20 7.06
C TYR A 179 -9.73 0.85 8.54
N LEU A 180 -10.25 1.79 9.34
CA LEU A 180 -10.47 1.56 10.78
C LEU A 180 -11.42 0.40 11.05
N SER A 181 -12.49 0.26 10.25
CA SER A 181 -13.42 -0.86 10.37
C SER A 181 -12.78 -2.20 10.02
N LEU A 182 -11.99 -2.26 8.93
CA LEU A 182 -11.26 -3.48 8.56
C LEU A 182 -10.18 -3.83 9.59
N ARG A 183 -9.48 -2.82 10.11
CA ARG A 183 -8.48 -2.98 11.16
C ARG A 183 -9.04 -3.63 12.41
N GLU A 184 -10.22 -3.19 12.86
CA GLU A 184 -10.87 -3.73 14.05
C GLU A 184 -11.22 -5.21 13.87
N GLN A 185 -11.67 -5.60 12.69
CA GLN A 185 -12.04 -6.98 12.39
C GLN A 185 -10.83 -7.89 12.17
N ALA A 186 -9.85 -7.42 11.41
CA ALA A 186 -8.69 -8.23 11.00
C ALA A 186 -7.58 -8.27 12.05
N GLN A 187 -7.48 -7.26 12.92
CA GLN A 187 -6.42 -7.09 13.92
C GLN A 187 -5.02 -7.38 13.36
N PRO A 188 -4.60 -6.69 12.29
CA PRO A 188 -3.38 -7.02 11.57
C PRO A 188 -2.14 -6.78 12.44
N HIS A 189 -1.11 -7.60 12.24
CA HIS A 189 0.20 -7.37 12.85
C HIS A 189 0.84 -6.08 12.34
N GLU A 190 0.64 -5.77 11.07
CA GLU A 190 1.08 -4.54 10.42
C GLU A 190 -0.02 -4.07 9.49
N GLY A 191 -0.31 -2.77 9.51
CA GLY A 191 -1.29 -2.11 8.69
C GLY A 191 -0.72 -0.84 8.08
N PHE A 192 -1.17 -0.54 6.87
CA PHE A 192 -0.81 0.67 6.14
C PHE A 192 -2.09 1.32 5.60
N PHE A 193 -2.24 2.62 5.86
CA PHE A 193 -3.29 3.46 5.28
C PHE A 193 -2.64 4.66 4.63
#